data_1374f08f6acf89c83cab93d0a80fb8cf
#
_entry.id   1374f08f6acf89c83cab93d0a80fb8cf
#
_cell.length_a   1.000
_cell.length_b   1.000
_cell.length_c   1.000
_cell.angle_alpha   90.00
_cell.angle_beta   90.00
_cell.angle_gamma   90.00
#
_symmetry.space_group_name_H-M   'P 1'
#
loop_
_entity.id
_entity.type
_entity.pdbx_description
1 polymer ?
#
loop_
_entity_poly.entity_id
_entity_poly.type
_entity_poly.pdbx_seq_one_letter_code
_entity_poly.pdbx_strand_id
1 'polypeptide(L)'
;SDVYKRQFWNSAEKAGYSGTAIFCKPEPLEIIYGIGAEEHDKEGRVITLRYDNFFLVNVYTPNSQNELKRLNYRQKWDAGFLHFINRLEEKLPVILCGDLNVAHEEIDLARPKENSKNPGFTLEERSGFQKIIDSGFIDTFREFEKGEGHYSWWSYRARARERNVGWRIDYWCISVSYTHLTLPTTPV
;
A
#
# COMPACT_ATOMS: atom_id res chain seq x y z
N SER A 1 -24.60 10.36 -15.17
CA SER A 1 -23.80 9.28 -15.77
C SER A 1 -23.06 8.53 -14.67
N ASP A 2 -23.42 7.25 -14.49
CA ASP A 2 -22.87 6.38 -13.45
C ASP A 2 -21.40 6.08 -13.75
N VAL A 3 -20.51 6.90 -13.19
CA VAL A 3 -19.06 6.72 -13.38
C VAL A 3 -18.59 5.45 -12.65
N TYR A 4 -19.18 5.16 -11.48
CA TYR A 4 -18.88 3.97 -10.69
C TYR A 4 -20.17 3.20 -10.39
N LYS A 5 -20.24 1.96 -10.88
CA LYS A 5 -21.42 1.12 -10.65
C LYS A 5 -21.36 0.31 -9.37
N ARG A 6 -20.13 0.09 -8.83
CA ARG A 6 -19.91 -0.81 -7.69
C ARG A 6 -18.99 -0.17 -6.66
N GLN A 7 -19.35 -0.35 -5.40
CA GLN A 7 -18.63 0.19 -4.25
C GLN A 7 -18.47 -0.93 -3.22
N PHE A 8 -17.26 -1.13 -2.75
CA PHE A 8 -16.94 -2.10 -1.71
C PHE A 8 -16.27 -1.38 -0.56
N TRP A 9 -16.79 -1.58 0.64
CA TRP A 9 -16.36 -0.89 1.84
C TRP A 9 -15.95 -1.91 2.89
N ASN A 10 -14.79 -1.72 3.51
CA ASN A 10 -14.34 -2.46 4.67
C ASN A 10 -14.10 -1.48 5.81
N SER A 11 -15.03 -1.41 6.73
CA SER A 11 -14.99 -0.49 7.86
C SER A 11 -14.33 -1.15 9.06
N ALA A 12 -13.62 -0.35 9.87
CA ALA A 12 -13.17 -0.84 11.18
C ALA A 12 -14.36 -1.04 12.12
N GLU A 13 -14.23 -1.96 13.07
CA GLU A 13 -15.19 -2.12 14.17
C GLU A 13 -15.30 -0.84 15.01
N LYS A 14 -14.19 -0.15 15.18
CA LYS A 14 -14.13 1.13 15.87
C LYS A 14 -14.61 2.25 14.96
N ALA A 15 -15.70 2.93 15.33
CA ALA A 15 -16.25 4.06 14.58
C ALA A 15 -15.22 5.20 14.40
N GLY A 16 -15.19 5.77 13.19
CA GLY A 16 -14.31 6.89 12.84
C GLY A 16 -12.81 6.55 12.83
N TYR A 17 -12.47 5.26 12.64
CA TYR A 17 -11.09 4.81 12.64
C TYR A 17 -10.82 3.96 11.39
N SER A 18 -9.68 4.15 10.74
CA SER A 18 -9.23 3.42 9.54
C SER A 18 -10.34 3.10 8.51
N GLY A 19 -10.28 1.95 7.87
CA GLY A 19 -11.21 1.54 6.83
C GLY A 19 -10.69 1.80 5.43
N THR A 20 -11.17 0.99 4.46
CA THR A 20 -10.80 1.07 3.04
C THR A 20 -12.04 0.99 2.17
N ALA A 21 -11.95 1.51 0.94
CA ALA A 21 -13.01 1.38 -0.05
C ALA A 21 -12.43 1.22 -1.46
N ILE A 22 -13.14 0.49 -2.31
CA ILE A 22 -12.85 0.41 -3.74
C ILE A 22 -14.10 0.78 -4.54
N PHE A 23 -13.89 1.64 -5.53
CA PHE A 23 -14.91 2.03 -6.51
C PHE A 23 -14.47 1.52 -7.87
N CYS A 24 -15.26 0.66 -8.51
CA CYS A 24 -14.90 0.09 -9.81
C CYS A 24 -16.08 0.03 -10.78
N LYS A 25 -15.78 -0.04 -12.08
CA LYS A 25 -16.77 -0.25 -13.14
C LYS A 25 -17.01 -1.73 -13.42
N PRO A 26 -15.96 -2.56 -13.66
CA PRO A 26 -16.15 -3.98 -13.87
C PRO A 26 -16.55 -4.68 -12.57
N GLU A 27 -17.38 -5.71 -12.71
CA GLU A 27 -17.76 -6.57 -11.58
C GLU A 27 -16.60 -7.52 -11.27
N PRO A 28 -16.13 -7.56 -10.02
CA PRO A 28 -15.16 -8.57 -9.62
C PRO A 28 -15.83 -9.95 -9.49
N LEU A 29 -15.07 -11.00 -9.72
CA LEU A 29 -15.54 -12.39 -9.54
C LEU A 29 -15.66 -12.77 -8.06
N GLU A 30 -14.84 -12.16 -7.21
CA GLU A 30 -14.78 -12.42 -5.77
C GLU A 30 -14.31 -11.17 -5.03
N ILE A 31 -14.79 -11.01 -3.81
CA ILE A 31 -14.38 -9.93 -2.91
C ILE A 31 -13.90 -10.57 -1.62
N ILE A 32 -12.68 -10.22 -1.19
CA ILE A 32 -12.09 -10.68 0.07
C ILE A 32 -11.86 -9.47 0.97
N TYR A 33 -12.37 -9.52 2.18
CA TYR A 33 -12.18 -8.51 3.20
C TYR A 33 -11.16 -8.98 4.24
N GLY A 34 -10.16 -8.13 4.52
CA GLY A 34 -9.09 -8.45 5.45
C GLY A 34 -8.03 -9.38 4.85
N ILE A 35 -7.21 -9.96 5.71
CA ILE A 35 -6.13 -10.89 5.38
C ILE A 35 -6.34 -12.31 5.94
N GLY A 36 -7.49 -12.54 6.60
CA GLY A 36 -7.82 -13.80 7.25
C GLY A 36 -7.21 -13.97 8.64
N ALA A 37 -6.85 -12.85 9.30
CA ALA A 37 -6.33 -12.81 10.65
C ALA A 37 -7.20 -11.91 11.53
N GLU A 38 -7.99 -12.48 12.44
CA GLU A 38 -8.99 -11.76 13.23
C GLU A 38 -8.43 -10.51 13.93
N GLU A 39 -7.23 -10.61 14.51
CA GLU A 39 -6.59 -9.49 15.20
C GLU A 39 -6.28 -8.29 14.25
N HIS A 40 -6.13 -8.54 12.96
CA HIS A 40 -5.79 -7.54 11.94
C HIS A 40 -7.02 -7.05 11.19
N ASP A 41 -8.02 -7.91 11.01
CA ASP A 41 -9.17 -7.64 10.15
C ASP A 41 -10.19 -6.69 10.80
N LYS A 42 -10.18 -6.55 12.14
CA LYS A 42 -11.03 -5.61 12.90
C LYS A 42 -10.84 -4.13 12.55
N GLU A 43 -9.72 -3.80 11.90
CA GLU A 43 -9.43 -2.41 11.52
C GLU A 43 -9.83 -2.07 10.06
N GLY A 44 -10.40 -3.04 9.29
CA GLY A 44 -10.93 -2.81 7.95
C GLY A 44 -9.90 -2.32 6.93
N ARG A 45 -8.66 -2.82 6.99
CA ARG A 45 -7.51 -2.26 6.29
C ARG A 45 -7.23 -2.80 4.91
N VAL A 46 -7.87 -3.90 4.52
CA VAL A 46 -7.61 -4.57 3.23
C VAL A 46 -8.91 -4.96 2.55
N ILE A 47 -9.02 -4.61 1.27
CA ILE A 47 -10.02 -5.15 0.35
C ILE A 47 -9.28 -5.72 -0.85
N THR A 48 -9.61 -6.96 -1.21
CA THR A 48 -9.11 -7.60 -2.42
C THR A 48 -10.26 -7.89 -3.37
N LEU A 49 -10.10 -7.48 -4.62
CA LEU A 49 -10.99 -7.84 -5.71
C LEU A 49 -10.29 -8.84 -6.63
N ARG A 50 -10.96 -9.97 -6.92
CA ARG A 50 -10.50 -10.93 -7.90
C ARG A 50 -11.14 -10.63 -9.26
N TYR A 51 -10.33 -10.55 -10.27
CA TYR A 51 -10.73 -10.55 -11.68
C TYR A 51 -10.23 -11.84 -12.37
N ASP A 52 -10.53 -12.01 -13.65
CA ASP A 52 -10.15 -13.23 -14.40
C ASP A 52 -8.63 -13.51 -14.34
N ASN A 53 -7.81 -12.45 -14.45
CA ASN A 53 -6.37 -12.57 -14.67
C ASN A 53 -5.51 -11.99 -13.56
N PHE A 54 -6.08 -11.39 -12.51
CA PHE A 54 -5.32 -10.77 -11.43
C PHE A 54 -6.18 -10.54 -10.17
N PHE A 55 -5.49 -10.33 -9.06
CA PHE A 55 -6.04 -9.73 -7.85
C PHE A 55 -5.67 -8.25 -7.77
N LEU A 56 -6.64 -7.41 -7.40
CA LEU A 56 -6.42 -6.03 -6.99
C LEU A 56 -6.54 -5.94 -5.47
N VAL A 57 -5.45 -5.60 -4.80
CA VAL A 57 -5.40 -5.44 -3.34
C VAL A 57 -5.29 -3.96 -3.00
N ASN A 58 -6.27 -3.41 -2.31
CA ASN A 58 -6.20 -2.07 -1.73
C ASN A 58 -5.93 -2.18 -0.23
N VAL A 59 -4.89 -1.50 0.24
CA VAL A 59 -4.40 -1.59 1.60
C VAL A 59 -4.22 -0.23 2.26
N TYR A 60 -4.56 -0.15 3.55
CA TYR A 60 -4.22 0.94 4.46
C TYR A 60 -3.43 0.39 5.63
N THR A 61 -2.12 0.34 5.49
CA THR A 61 -1.21 -0.25 6.47
C THR A 61 -1.25 0.52 7.81
N PRO A 62 -1.23 -0.16 8.97
CA PRO A 62 -1.23 0.52 10.27
C PRO A 62 -0.03 1.45 10.43
N ASN A 63 -0.24 2.66 10.92
CA ASN A 63 0.82 3.54 11.33
C ASN A 63 1.39 3.14 12.70
N SER A 64 2.70 3.25 12.89
CA SER A 64 3.36 2.91 14.17
C SER A 64 3.10 3.88 15.30
N GLN A 65 2.42 5.02 15.02
CA GLN A 65 2.05 6.08 15.95
C GLN A 65 3.25 6.80 16.59
N ASN A 66 2.96 7.93 17.24
CA ASN A 66 3.97 8.70 17.98
C ASN A 66 4.67 7.78 19.00
N GLU A 67 5.97 8.02 19.20
CA GLU A 67 6.80 7.23 20.11
C GLU A 67 6.84 5.73 19.77
N LEU A 68 6.46 5.37 18.52
CA LEU A 68 6.49 3.99 18.00
C LEU A 68 5.66 3.00 18.84
N LYS A 69 4.59 3.49 19.49
CA LYS A 69 3.75 2.67 20.41
C LYS A 69 3.15 1.44 19.75
N ARG A 70 2.94 1.49 18.43
CA ARG A 70 2.40 0.35 17.66
C ARG A 70 3.43 -0.34 16.76
N LEU A 71 4.73 -0.05 16.89
CA LEU A 71 5.74 -0.64 16.01
C LEU A 71 5.75 -2.18 16.06
N ASN A 72 5.64 -2.76 17.25
CA ASN A 72 5.58 -4.22 17.38
C ASN A 72 4.33 -4.84 16.71
N TYR A 73 3.18 -4.15 16.81
CA TYR A 73 1.96 -4.56 16.11
C TYR A 73 2.14 -4.41 14.60
N ARG A 74 2.72 -3.30 14.14
CA ARG A 74 3.01 -3.05 12.74
C ARG A 74 3.88 -4.16 12.13
N GLN A 75 4.93 -4.59 12.81
CA GLN A 75 5.79 -5.69 12.32
C GLN A 75 5.03 -7.02 12.18
N LYS A 76 4.16 -7.35 13.12
CA LYS A 76 3.29 -8.54 13.02
C LYS A 76 2.33 -8.43 11.85
N TRP A 77 1.72 -7.25 11.71
CA TRP A 77 0.80 -6.96 10.61
C TRP A 77 1.51 -7.07 9.25
N ASP A 78 2.71 -6.48 9.11
CA ASP A 78 3.51 -6.55 7.88
C ASP A 78 3.82 -8.02 7.51
N ALA A 79 4.16 -8.86 8.48
CA ALA A 79 4.42 -10.27 8.23
C ALA A 79 3.16 -11.04 7.79
N GLY A 80 2.01 -10.78 8.43
CA GLY A 80 0.71 -11.35 8.05
C GLY A 80 0.27 -10.90 6.67
N PHE A 81 0.44 -9.61 6.36
CA PHE A 81 0.10 -9.06 5.06
C PHE A 81 0.98 -9.62 3.94
N LEU A 82 2.29 -9.72 4.15
CA LEU A 82 3.21 -10.36 3.21
C LEU A 82 2.80 -11.81 2.91
N HIS A 83 2.49 -12.57 3.95
CA HIS A 83 2.01 -13.95 3.78
C HIS A 83 0.72 -13.99 2.95
N PHE A 84 -0.21 -13.08 3.21
CA PHE A 84 -1.47 -13.00 2.48
C PHE A 84 -1.28 -12.71 0.99
N ILE A 85 -0.50 -11.68 0.63
CA ILE A 85 -0.27 -11.32 -0.78
C ILE A 85 0.50 -12.39 -1.55
N ASN A 86 1.45 -13.08 -0.91
CA ASN A 86 2.17 -14.19 -1.52
C ASN A 86 1.24 -15.37 -1.83
N ARG A 87 0.30 -15.69 -0.94
CA ARG A 87 -0.72 -16.73 -1.21
C ARG A 87 -1.70 -16.36 -2.32
N LEU A 88 -1.95 -15.08 -2.56
CA LEU A 88 -2.71 -14.63 -3.72
C LEU A 88 -1.88 -14.81 -5.00
N GLU A 89 -0.61 -14.43 -4.94
CA GLU A 89 0.33 -14.49 -6.07
C GLU A 89 0.58 -15.92 -6.57
N GLU A 90 0.55 -16.93 -5.68
CA GLU A 90 0.56 -18.35 -6.04
C GLU A 90 -0.59 -18.76 -6.99
N LYS A 91 -1.67 -17.99 -7.03
CA LYS A 91 -2.87 -18.30 -7.83
C LYS A 91 -2.96 -17.44 -9.09
N LEU A 92 -2.77 -16.14 -8.93
CA LEU A 92 -2.89 -15.13 -10.01
C LEU A 92 -1.97 -13.94 -9.66
N PRO A 93 -1.51 -13.22 -10.68
CA PRO A 93 -0.79 -11.95 -10.49
C PRO A 93 -1.51 -10.99 -9.56
N VAL A 94 -0.74 -10.24 -8.77
CA VAL A 94 -1.27 -9.28 -7.79
C VAL A 94 -0.89 -7.86 -8.16
N ILE A 95 -1.89 -6.99 -8.17
CA ILE A 95 -1.73 -5.53 -8.18
C ILE A 95 -2.04 -5.04 -6.77
N LEU A 96 -1.06 -4.46 -6.10
CA LEU A 96 -1.17 -3.90 -4.77
C LEU A 96 -1.18 -2.37 -4.84
N CYS A 97 -2.13 -1.71 -4.21
CA CYS A 97 -2.14 -0.25 -4.09
C CYS A 97 -2.64 0.21 -2.72
N GLY A 98 -2.26 1.42 -2.35
CA GLY A 98 -2.76 2.09 -1.15
C GLY A 98 -1.68 2.79 -0.33
N ASP A 99 -2.07 3.22 0.87
CA ASP A 99 -1.18 3.84 1.86
C ASP A 99 -0.46 2.76 2.67
N LEU A 100 0.83 2.59 2.39
CA LEU A 100 1.68 1.63 3.11
C LEU A 100 2.30 2.22 4.38
N ASN A 101 2.04 3.48 4.68
CA ASN A 101 2.53 4.18 5.88
C ASN A 101 4.05 3.99 6.09
N VAL A 102 4.81 3.99 5.01
CA VAL A 102 6.28 3.90 5.03
C VAL A 102 6.88 4.57 3.80
N ALA A 103 7.91 5.40 3.98
CA ALA A 103 8.81 5.79 2.92
C ALA A 103 9.90 4.71 2.83
N HIS A 104 10.05 4.07 1.66
CA HIS A 104 10.94 2.92 1.51
C HIS A 104 12.42 3.33 1.59
N GLU A 105 12.84 4.26 0.75
CA GLU A 105 14.22 4.70 0.64
C GLU A 105 14.38 6.17 1.06
N GLU A 106 15.63 6.61 1.25
CA GLU A 106 15.92 8.02 1.60
C GLU A 106 15.38 9.01 0.56
N ILE A 107 15.29 8.60 -0.70
CA ILE A 107 14.73 9.39 -1.79
C ILE A 107 13.20 9.59 -1.68
N ASP A 108 12.53 8.77 -0.86
CA ASP A 108 11.07 8.76 -0.72
C ASP A 108 10.53 9.75 0.32
N LEU A 109 11.41 10.49 0.98
CA LEU A 109 10.99 11.55 1.91
C LEU A 109 11.97 12.71 1.94
N ALA A 110 11.45 13.87 2.28
CA ALA A 110 12.28 15.01 2.63
C ALA A 110 12.95 14.78 4.00
N ARG A 111 14.22 15.15 4.13
CA ARG A 111 14.98 15.11 5.38
C ARG A 111 15.08 13.71 6.02
N PRO A 112 15.59 12.71 5.32
CA PRO A 112 15.63 11.34 5.82
C PRO A 112 16.40 11.19 7.14
N LYS A 113 17.51 11.92 7.32
CA LYS A 113 18.33 11.86 8.54
C LYS A 113 17.57 12.30 9.80
N GLU A 114 16.71 13.30 9.68
CA GLU A 114 15.88 13.81 10.79
C GLU A 114 14.75 12.85 11.15
N ASN A 115 14.36 11.96 10.24
CA ASN A 115 13.19 11.11 10.34
C ASN A 115 13.50 9.62 10.59
N SER A 116 14.76 9.23 10.70
CA SER A 116 15.18 7.82 10.80
C SER A 116 14.61 7.04 12.01
N LYS A 117 14.05 7.75 13.00
CA LYS A 117 13.39 7.18 14.18
C LYS A 117 11.92 7.55 14.28
N ASN A 118 11.36 8.17 13.25
CA ASN A 118 9.96 8.56 13.23
C ASN A 118 9.09 7.47 12.58
N PRO A 119 7.81 7.35 12.97
CA PRO A 119 6.86 6.49 12.31
C PRO A 119 6.85 6.70 10.79
N GLY A 120 6.86 5.61 10.03
CA GLY A 120 6.89 5.63 8.57
C GLY A 120 8.31 5.67 7.96
N PHE A 121 9.38 5.75 8.78
CA PHE A 121 10.76 5.66 8.27
C PHE A 121 11.73 4.96 9.24
N THR A 122 11.23 4.15 10.14
CA THR A 122 12.09 3.28 10.95
C THR A 122 12.69 2.17 10.10
N LEU A 123 13.81 1.62 10.56
CA LEU A 123 14.46 0.49 9.88
C LEU A 123 13.51 -0.71 9.76
N GLU A 124 12.72 -0.95 10.79
CA GLU A 124 11.75 -2.05 10.87
C GLU A 124 10.65 -1.91 9.81
N GLU A 125 10.07 -0.72 9.67
CA GLU A 125 9.01 -0.44 8.69
C GLU A 125 9.55 -0.54 7.26
N ARG A 126 10.71 0.04 7.00
CA ARG A 126 11.42 -0.05 5.71
C ARG A 126 11.76 -1.50 5.36
N SER A 127 12.24 -2.28 6.34
CA SER A 127 12.50 -3.72 6.17
C SER A 127 11.22 -4.50 5.86
N GLY A 128 10.09 -4.10 6.45
CA GLY A 128 8.78 -4.68 6.14
C GLY A 128 8.41 -4.51 4.66
N PHE A 129 8.57 -3.30 4.13
CA PHE A 129 8.33 -3.03 2.71
C PHE A 129 9.36 -3.71 1.81
N GLN A 130 10.64 -3.71 2.19
CA GLN A 130 11.69 -4.41 1.43
C GLN A 130 11.38 -5.89 1.23
N LYS A 131 10.81 -6.57 2.22
CA LYS A 131 10.39 -7.96 2.08
C LYS A 131 9.28 -8.16 1.04
N ILE A 132 8.40 -7.17 0.82
CA ILE A 132 7.43 -7.20 -0.27
C ILE A 132 8.17 -7.16 -1.61
N ILE A 133 9.14 -6.26 -1.76
CA ILE A 133 9.97 -6.17 -2.97
C ILE A 133 10.76 -7.48 -3.18
N ASP A 134 11.42 -7.99 -2.14
CA ASP A 134 12.20 -9.23 -2.20
C ASP A 134 11.36 -10.47 -2.54
N SER A 135 10.06 -10.43 -2.25
CA SER A 135 9.12 -11.51 -2.61
C SER A 135 8.63 -11.45 -4.07
N GLY A 136 9.16 -10.52 -4.86
CA GLY A 136 8.88 -10.44 -6.31
C GLY A 136 7.85 -9.37 -6.69
N PHE A 137 7.61 -8.37 -5.82
CA PHE A 137 6.83 -7.19 -6.19
C PHE A 137 7.75 -6.06 -6.68
N ILE A 138 7.24 -5.26 -7.60
CA ILE A 138 7.92 -4.11 -8.18
C ILE A 138 7.17 -2.84 -7.77
N ASP A 139 7.86 -1.88 -7.19
CA ASP A 139 7.37 -0.51 -7.02
C ASP A 139 7.31 0.18 -8.38
N THR A 140 6.12 0.24 -8.97
CA THR A 140 5.94 0.71 -10.34
C THR A 140 6.36 2.15 -10.55
N PHE A 141 6.21 3.01 -9.53
CA PHE A 141 6.65 4.40 -9.65
C PHE A 141 8.17 4.47 -9.80
N ARG A 142 8.91 3.70 -9.03
CA ARG A 142 10.38 3.69 -9.05
C ARG A 142 10.97 3.00 -10.28
N GLU A 143 10.18 2.26 -11.05
CA GLU A 143 10.62 1.78 -12.37
C GLU A 143 10.83 2.94 -13.36
N PHE A 144 9.99 3.95 -13.30
CA PHE A 144 10.00 5.07 -14.25
C PHE A 144 10.67 6.32 -13.69
N GLU A 145 10.49 6.61 -12.40
CA GLU A 145 10.97 7.81 -11.75
C GLU A 145 12.08 7.51 -10.73
N LYS A 146 13.30 7.90 -11.05
CA LYS A 146 14.49 7.68 -10.22
C LYS A 146 14.91 8.94 -9.44
N GLY A 147 14.23 10.06 -9.65
CA GLY A 147 14.52 11.33 -9.00
C GLY A 147 13.93 11.46 -7.59
N GLU A 148 14.43 12.43 -6.84
CA GLU A 148 13.92 12.84 -5.53
C GLU A 148 12.80 13.88 -5.65
N GLY A 149 12.13 14.19 -4.52
CA GLY A 149 11.14 15.28 -4.48
C GLY A 149 9.72 14.88 -4.89
N HIS A 150 9.48 13.61 -5.17
CA HIS A 150 8.17 13.06 -5.52
C HIS A 150 7.50 12.42 -4.31
N TYR A 151 6.48 13.09 -3.78
CA TYR A 151 5.81 12.66 -2.55
C TYR A 151 4.31 12.52 -2.77
N SER A 152 3.65 11.71 -1.93
CA SER A 152 2.20 11.51 -1.94
C SER A 152 1.52 12.11 -0.71
N TRP A 153 2.27 12.39 0.35
CA TRP A 153 1.76 12.97 1.59
C TRP A 153 2.60 14.12 2.11
N TRP A 154 1.93 15.12 2.71
CA TRP A 154 2.55 16.29 3.37
C TRP A 154 1.82 16.60 4.67
N SER A 155 2.57 16.94 5.70
CA SER A 155 1.99 17.42 6.95
C SER A 155 1.18 18.71 6.70
N TYR A 156 0.04 18.85 7.37
CA TYR A 156 -0.73 20.10 7.36
C TYR A 156 -0.02 21.25 8.07
N ARG A 157 1.07 20.98 8.80
CA ARG A 157 1.81 21.97 9.57
C ARG A 157 2.91 22.62 8.73
N ALA A 158 3.26 23.87 9.13
CA ALA A 158 4.43 24.60 8.62
C ALA A 158 4.50 24.72 7.07
N ARG A 159 3.36 24.77 6.38
CA ARG A 159 3.28 24.85 4.92
C ARG A 159 4.13 23.78 4.22
N ALA A 160 4.10 22.57 4.74
CA ALA A 160 4.97 21.50 4.26
C ALA A 160 4.77 21.23 2.75
N ARG A 161 3.54 21.28 2.25
CA ARG A 161 3.24 21.06 0.82
C ARG A 161 3.82 22.16 -0.08
N GLU A 162 3.71 23.43 0.32
CA GLU A 162 4.28 24.55 -0.44
C GLU A 162 5.81 24.47 -0.54
N ARG A 163 6.45 23.92 0.49
CA ARG A 163 7.90 23.74 0.58
C ARG A 163 8.37 22.40 0.07
N ASN A 164 7.48 21.57 -0.43
CA ASN A 164 7.69 20.18 -0.81
C ASN A 164 8.44 19.36 0.24
N VAL A 165 8.09 19.52 1.52
CA VAL A 165 8.60 18.70 2.62
C VAL A 165 7.62 17.56 2.86
N GLY A 166 7.69 16.55 2.04
CA GLY A 166 6.72 15.47 1.95
C GLY A 166 7.32 14.09 2.11
N TRP A 167 6.46 13.10 1.99
CA TRP A 167 6.72 11.68 2.09
C TRP A 167 5.99 10.94 0.98
N ARG A 168 6.62 9.97 0.34
CA ARG A 168 5.95 9.02 -0.54
C ARG A 168 5.63 7.77 0.27
N ILE A 169 4.37 7.61 0.61
CA ILE A 169 3.85 6.52 1.46
C ILE A 169 2.72 5.74 0.79
N ASP A 170 2.23 6.25 -0.34
CA ASP A 170 1.25 5.58 -1.18
C ASP A 170 1.95 4.95 -2.38
N TYR A 171 1.59 3.71 -2.67
CA TYR A 171 2.27 2.90 -3.67
C TYR A 171 1.31 2.21 -4.62
N TRP A 172 1.83 1.90 -5.79
CA TRP A 172 1.35 0.87 -6.69
C TRP A 172 2.48 -0.12 -6.90
N CYS A 173 2.24 -1.38 -6.50
CA CYS A 173 3.19 -2.46 -6.71
C CYS A 173 2.52 -3.57 -7.52
N ILE A 174 3.29 -4.23 -8.36
CA ILE A 174 2.82 -5.37 -9.16
C ILE A 174 3.72 -6.57 -8.92
N SER A 175 3.15 -7.78 -8.88
CA SER A 175 3.98 -8.98 -8.84
C SER A 175 4.68 -9.23 -10.18
N VAL A 176 5.88 -9.84 -10.15
CA VAL A 176 6.70 -10.07 -11.35
C VAL A 176 5.98 -10.97 -12.37
N SER A 177 5.12 -11.88 -11.92
CA SER A 177 4.29 -12.70 -12.80
C SER A 177 3.38 -11.86 -13.73
N TYR A 178 3.09 -10.60 -13.35
CA TYR A 178 2.32 -9.67 -14.17
C TYR A 178 3.14 -8.99 -15.29
N THR A 179 4.47 -8.97 -15.18
CA THR A 179 5.34 -8.28 -16.15
C THR A 179 5.37 -8.92 -17.52
N HIS A 180 4.88 -10.15 -17.68
CA HIS A 180 4.71 -10.82 -18.97
C HIS A 180 3.44 -10.41 -19.73
N LEU A 181 2.54 -9.65 -19.10
CA LEU A 181 1.44 -9.02 -19.80
C LEU A 181 1.97 -7.72 -20.44
N THR A 182 2.42 -7.84 -21.69
CA THR A 182 2.80 -6.69 -22.49
C THR A 182 1.63 -5.72 -22.54
N LEU A 183 1.83 -4.51 -21.99
CA LEU A 183 0.94 -3.40 -22.28
C LEU A 183 0.92 -3.24 -23.80
N PRO A 184 -0.27 -3.20 -24.45
CA PRO A 184 -0.32 -2.91 -25.87
C PRO A 184 0.28 -1.52 -26.08
N THR A 185 1.50 -1.45 -26.59
CA THR A 185 2.10 -0.25 -27.13
C THR A 185 1.36 0.07 -28.42
N THR A 186 0.23 0.75 -28.31
CA THR A 186 -0.35 1.42 -29.47
C THR A 186 0.43 2.71 -29.62
N PRO A 187 1.23 2.88 -30.69
CA PRO A 187 1.81 4.20 -30.96
C PRO A 187 0.65 5.14 -31.26
N VAL A 188 0.64 6.30 -30.60
CA VAL A 188 -0.19 7.45 -30.93
C VAL A 188 0.42 8.17 -32.12
#